data_b9b991ac51b42b596668717ce3d573ec
#
_entry.id   b9b991ac51b42b596668717ce3d573ec
#
_cell.length_a   1.000
_cell.length_b   1.000
_cell.length_c   1.000
_cell.angle_alpha   90.00
_cell.angle_beta   90.00
_cell.angle_gamma   90.00
#
_symmetry.space_group_name_H-M   'P 1'
#
loop_
_entity.id
_entity.type
_entity.pdbx_description
1 polymer ?
#
loop_
_entity_poly.entity_id
_entity_poly.type
_entity_poly.pdbx_seq_one_letter_code
_entity_poly.pdbx_strand_id
1 'polypeptide(L)'
;MTYGVPASNTLCMGLAGKKNQYSVLELNRLVILPQYSGNNNASYLIAHSLKLLPSRTFVVSYADTAWSHVGYVYQATNWLYTGLSAKRNDTYQPNGLHPRAYDKNNHSDLKQTRSQKHRYVYLVGNKREKKEMRKELKYKVYSQYPKGDETRYDINDPKAVVPIQIIRKDQRS
;
A
#
# COMPACT_ATOMS: atom_id res chain seq x y z
N MET A 1 -11.00 9.93 -3.47
CA MET A 1 -9.94 9.46 -2.58
C MET A 1 -10.51 9.15 -1.21
N THR A 2 -10.04 8.10 -0.54
CA THR A 2 -10.55 7.70 0.78
C THR A 2 -9.40 7.35 1.73
N TYR A 3 -9.54 7.78 2.97
CA TYR A 3 -8.72 7.33 4.10
C TYR A 3 -9.57 6.45 5.02
N GLY A 4 -8.96 5.42 5.60
CA GLY A 4 -9.62 4.53 6.53
C GLY A 4 -8.65 3.93 7.54
N VAL A 5 -9.20 3.27 8.55
CA VAL A 5 -8.35 2.52 9.49
C VAL A 5 -7.81 1.28 8.76
N PRO A 6 -6.51 0.97 8.86
CA PRO A 6 -5.95 -0.25 8.29
C PRO A 6 -6.68 -1.49 8.79
N ALA A 7 -6.85 -2.48 7.93
CA ALA A 7 -7.57 -3.71 8.26
C ALA A 7 -6.90 -4.57 9.35
N SER A 8 -5.68 -4.23 9.77
CA SER A 8 -4.90 -5.01 10.74
C SER A 8 -4.26 -4.11 11.80
N ASN A 9 -4.63 -4.33 13.07
CA ASN A 9 -3.96 -3.69 14.20
C ASN A 9 -2.47 -4.03 14.27
N THR A 10 -2.06 -5.21 13.79
CA THR A 10 -0.66 -5.60 13.71
C THR A 10 0.12 -4.67 12.79
N LEU A 11 -0.51 -4.21 11.69
CA LEU A 11 0.09 -3.21 10.82
C LEU A 11 0.28 -1.88 11.56
N CYS A 12 -0.75 -1.42 12.25
CA CYS A 12 -0.71 -0.15 12.99
C CYS A 12 0.40 -0.16 14.06
N MET A 13 0.45 -1.23 14.86
CA MET A 13 1.50 -1.42 15.87
C MET A 13 2.89 -1.56 15.25
N GLY A 14 3.01 -2.30 14.16
CA GLY A 14 4.26 -2.48 13.43
C GLY A 14 4.77 -1.21 12.75
N LEU A 15 3.87 -0.28 12.42
CA LEU A 15 4.20 1.00 11.81
C LEU A 15 4.61 2.04 12.87
N ALA A 16 3.74 2.31 13.84
CA ALA A 16 3.81 3.45 14.75
C ALA A 16 4.04 3.06 16.23
N GLY A 17 4.13 1.76 16.51
CA GLY A 17 4.18 1.22 17.88
C GLY A 17 2.82 1.19 18.56
N LYS A 18 2.72 0.42 19.65
CA LYS A 18 1.48 0.21 20.41
C LYS A 18 0.85 1.53 20.89
N LYS A 19 1.67 2.50 21.30
CA LYS A 19 1.21 3.81 21.78
C LYS A 19 0.43 4.59 20.72
N ASN A 20 0.87 4.53 19.46
CA ASN A 20 0.32 5.34 18.37
C ASN A 20 -0.54 4.53 17.39
N GLN A 21 -0.94 3.30 17.73
CA GLN A 21 -1.66 2.41 16.83
C GLN A 21 -2.99 2.98 16.32
N TYR A 22 -3.64 3.80 17.14
CA TYR A 22 -4.93 4.44 16.80
C TYR A 22 -4.77 5.74 16.00
N SER A 23 -3.53 6.21 15.84
CA SER A 23 -3.19 7.39 15.01
C SER A 23 -2.72 6.98 13.61
N VAL A 24 -3.01 5.75 13.18
CA VAL A 24 -2.63 5.25 11.86
C VAL A 24 -3.86 5.22 10.96
N LEU A 25 -3.74 5.85 9.79
CA LEU A 25 -4.70 5.78 8.69
C LEU A 25 -4.06 5.15 7.46
N GLU A 26 -4.87 4.54 6.63
CA GLU A 26 -4.46 4.05 5.31
C GLU A 26 -5.15 4.88 4.23
N LEU A 27 -4.37 5.39 3.28
CA LEU A 27 -4.91 5.89 2.02
C LEU A 27 -5.30 4.67 1.18
N ASN A 28 -6.58 4.28 1.29
CA ASN A 28 -7.10 3.04 0.69
C ASN A 28 -7.34 3.15 -0.80
N ARG A 29 -7.81 4.33 -1.26
CA ARG A 29 -8.14 4.57 -2.66
C ARG A 29 -7.76 5.97 -3.08
N LEU A 30 -7.11 6.03 -4.25
CA LEU A 30 -6.90 7.25 -5.02
C LEU A 30 -7.41 6.95 -6.43
N VAL A 31 -8.44 7.66 -6.85
CA VAL A 31 -9.02 7.54 -8.19
C VAL A 31 -9.17 8.95 -8.76
N ILE A 32 -8.67 9.13 -9.96
CA ILE A 32 -8.89 10.32 -10.78
C ILE A 32 -9.67 9.86 -12.00
N LEU A 33 -10.79 10.50 -12.27
CA LEU A 33 -11.58 10.18 -13.46
C LEU A 33 -10.78 10.57 -14.72
N PRO A 34 -10.89 9.80 -15.82
CA PRO A 34 -10.08 10.01 -17.03
C PRO A 34 -10.15 11.45 -17.56
N GLN A 35 -11.32 12.08 -17.55
CA GLN A 35 -11.49 13.48 -18.00
C GLN A 35 -10.74 14.50 -17.13
N TYR A 36 -10.35 14.13 -15.91
CA TYR A 36 -9.57 14.96 -14.99
C TYR A 36 -8.15 14.44 -14.78
N SER A 37 -7.71 13.47 -15.59
CA SER A 37 -6.35 12.89 -15.50
C SER A 37 -5.29 13.80 -16.13
N GLY A 38 -5.21 15.04 -15.66
CA GLY A 38 -4.17 15.98 -16.05
C GLY A 38 -2.88 15.81 -15.27
N ASN A 39 -1.84 16.55 -15.70
CA ASN A 39 -0.56 16.57 -15.00
C ASN A 39 -0.74 17.02 -13.54
N ASN A 40 -0.16 16.26 -12.61
CA ASN A 40 -0.11 16.55 -11.17
C ASN A 40 -1.45 16.50 -10.41
N ASN A 41 -2.61 16.18 -11.03
CA ASN A 41 -3.89 16.18 -10.32
C ASN A 41 -3.91 15.18 -9.15
N ALA A 42 -3.32 14.01 -9.31
CA ALA A 42 -3.23 13.00 -8.24
C ALA A 42 -2.36 13.49 -7.07
N SER A 43 -1.18 14.04 -7.35
CA SER A 43 -0.28 14.58 -6.32
C SER A 43 -0.86 15.81 -5.64
N TYR A 44 -1.52 16.68 -6.39
CA TYR A 44 -2.26 17.83 -5.85
C TYR A 44 -3.34 17.37 -4.87
N LEU A 45 -4.19 16.42 -5.29
CA LEU A 45 -5.26 15.88 -4.46
C LEU A 45 -4.70 15.26 -3.16
N ILE A 46 -3.63 14.47 -3.23
CA ILE A 46 -2.97 13.92 -2.05
C ILE A 46 -2.46 15.04 -1.15
N ALA A 47 -1.68 15.97 -1.69
CA ALA A 47 -1.06 17.02 -0.89
C ALA A 47 -2.08 17.89 -0.15
N HIS A 48 -3.22 18.19 -0.79
CA HIS A 48 -4.28 18.97 -0.17
C HIS A 48 -5.08 18.18 0.87
N SER A 49 -5.40 16.92 0.58
CA SER A 49 -6.16 16.09 1.52
C SER A 49 -5.39 15.77 2.80
N LEU A 50 -4.06 15.60 2.72
CA LEU A 50 -3.22 15.38 3.88
C LEU A 50 -3.26 16.55 4.89
N LYS A 51 -3.51 17.77 4.41
CA LYS A 51 -3.65 18.97 5.26
C LYS A 51 -4.95 18.98 6.09
N LEU A 52 -5.95 18.19 5.66
CA LEU A 52 -7.25 18.07 6.33
C LEU A 52 -7.24 17.01 7.44
N LEU A 53 -6.20 16.19 7.51
CA LEU A 53 -6.09 15.14 8.52
C LEU A 53 -5.62 15.71 9.87
N PRO A 54 -6.04 15.09 10.97
CA PRO A 54 -5.58 15.48 12.31
C PRO A 54 -4.05 15.45 12.41
N SER A 55 -3.49 16.38 13.18
CA SER A 55 -2.04 16.36 13.48
C SER A 55 -1.65 15.06 14.19
N ARG A 56 -0.39 14.66 14.07
CA ARG A 56 0.19 13.43 14.61
C ARG A 56 -0.44 12.15 14.03
N THR A 57 -0.98 12.21 12.80
CA THR A 57 -1.47 11.02 12.07
C THR A 57 -0.35 10.42 11.22
N PHE A 58 -0.16 9.10 11.33
CA PHE A 58 0.66 8.29 10.42
C PHE A 58 -0.22 7.80 9.28
N VAL A 59 0.07 8.20 8.07
CA VAL A 59 -0.69 7.71 6.89
C VAL A 59 0.16 6.71 6.15
N VAL A 60 -0.36 5.51 5.92
CA VAL A 60 0.30 4.47 5.12
C VAL A 60 -0.43 4.31 3.79
N SER A 61 0.31 4.00 2.73
CA SER A 61 -0.26 3.57 1.45
C SER A 61 0.69 2.65 0.70
N TYR A 62 0.18 2.03 -0.35
CA TYR A 62 0.88 0.97 -1.06
C TYR A 62 0.82 1.16 -2.56
N ALA A 63 1.93 0.83 -3.24
CA ALA A 63 1.98 0.66 -4.68
C ALA A 63 2.26 -0.81 -5.00
N ASP A 64 1.41 -1.43 -5.81
CA ASP A 64 1.43 -2.87 -6.06
C ASP A 64 2.41 -3.22 -7.19
N THR A 65 3.37 -4.10 -6.89
CA THR A 65 4.36 -4.55 -7.87
C THR A 65 3.75 -5.41 -8.98
N ALA A 66 2.57 -6.02 -8.77
CA ALA A 66 1.87 -6.76 -9.83
C ALA A 66 1.52 -5.87 -11.04
N TRP A 67 1.38 -4.56 -10.81
CA TRP A 67 1.08 -3.57 -11.84
C TRP A 67 2.30 -2.72 -12.19
N SER A 68 3.50 -3.17 -11.84
CA SER A 68 4.75 -2.40 -11.98
C SER A 68 4.70 -1.01 -11.34
N HIS A 69 3.79 -0.81 -10.38
CA HIS A 69 3.66 0.46 -9.70
C HIS A 69 4.77 0.62 -8.65
N VAL A 70 5.57 1.65 -8.80
CA VAL A 70 6.61 2.03 -7.82
C VAL A 70 6.18 3.19 -6.92
N GLY A 71 4.98 3.75 -7.12
CA GLY A 71 4.40 4.75 -6.24
C GLY A 71 4.89 6.18 -6.48
N TYR A 72 5.10 6.60 -7.72
CA TYR A 72 5.55 7.95 -8.07
C TYR A 72 4.73 9.07 -7.46
N VAL A 73 3.41 8.90 -7.35
CA VAL A 73 2.54 9.89 -6.73
C VAL A 73 2.91 10.15 -5.25
N TYR A 74 3.34 9.10 -4.55
CA TYR A 74 3.82 9.21 -3.17
C TYR A 74 5.21 9.86 -3.11
N GLN A 75 6.09 9.50 -4.06
CA GLN A 75 7.41 10.11 -4.19
C GLN A 75 7.28 11.62 -4.47
N ALA A 76 6.41 12.01 -5.42
CA ALA A 76 6.12 13.40 -5.77
C ALA A 76 5.53 14.22 -4.62
N THR A 77 4.93 13.56 -3.63
CA THR A 77 4.35 14.19 -2.44
C THR A 77 5.17 13.98 -1.16
N ASN A 78 6.45 13.60 -1.31
CA ASN A 78 7.43 13.48 -0.24
C ASN A 78 7.07 12.47 0.88
N TRP A 79 6.47 11.34 0.51
CA TRP A 79 6.24 10.26 1.45
C TRP A 79 7.55 9.51 1.75
N LEU A 80 7.67 9.01 2.96
CA LEU A 80 8.79 8.16 3.36
C LEU A 80 8.63 6.77 2.76
N TYR A 81 9.64 6.31 2.04
CA TYR A 81 9.65 4.93 1.55
C TYR A 81 10.13 3.99 2.65
N THR A 82 9.36 2.95 2.93
CA THR A 82 9.65 1.99 4.00
C THR A 82 9.81 0.55 3.50
N GLY A 83 10.15 0.39 2.22
CA GLY A 83 10.48 -0.89 1.61
C GLY A 83 9.27 -1.68 1.10
N LEU A 84 9.51 -2.89 0.67
CA LEU A 84 8.51 -3.83 0.21
C LEU A 84 7.79 -4.51 1.38
N SER A 85 6.53 -4.85 1.18
CA SER A 85 5.81 -5.74 2.09
C SER A 85 6.42 -7.15 2.05
N ALA A 86 6.21 -7.93 3.10
CA ALA A 86 6.62 -9.33 3.11
C ALA A 86 5.92 -10.12 1.99
N LYS A 87 6.62 -11.09 1.43
CA LYS A 87 6.00 -12.09 0.54
C LYS A 87 4.93 -12.85 1.33
N ARG A 88 3.76 -13.07 0.72
CA ARG A 88 2.64 -13.77 1.32
C ARG A 88 1.99 -14.69 0.29
N ASN A 89 1.41 -15.77 0.79
CA ASN A 89 0.56 -16.65 0.01
C ASN A 89 -0.83 -16.62 0.61
N ASP A 90 -1.83 -16.44 -0.24
CA ASP A 90 -3.24 -16.55 0.12
C ASP A 90 -3.79 -17.92 -0.33
N THR A 91 -4.89 -18.38 0.24
CA THR A 91 -5.59 -19.56 -0.27
C THR A 91 -6.18 -19.23 -1.63
N TYR A 92 -5.92 -20.10 -2.60
CA TYR A 92 -6.48 -19.94 -3.93
C TYR A 92 -7.98 -20.26 -3.92
N GLN A 93 -8.77 -19.40 -4.57
CA GLN A 93 -10.22 -19.59 -4.73
C GLN A 93 -10.53 -19.74 -6.22
N PRO A 94 -10.85 -20.98 -6.70
CA PRO A 94 -11.11 -21.23 -8.13
C PRO A 94 -12.29 -20.42 -8.69
N ASN A 95 -13.25 -20.06 -7.82
CA ASN A 95 -14.44 -19.29 -8.18
C ASN A 95 -14.21 -17.78 -8.26
N GLY A 96 -12.96 -17.30 -8.11
CA GLY A 96 -12.61 -15.88 -8.14
C GLY A 96 -13.06 -15.07 -6.92
N LEU A 97 -13.62 -15.72 -5.89
CA LEU A 97 -13.99 -15.04 -4.66
C LEU A 97 -12.76 -14.57 -3.89
N HIS A 98 -12.93 -13.52 -3.11
CA HIS A 98 -11.86 -13.02 -2.25
C HIS A 98 -11.50 -14.07 -1.19
N PRO A 99 -10.20 -14.30 -0.86
CA PRO A 99 -9.77 -15.28 0.14
C PRO A 99 -10.43 -15.18 1.53
N ARG A 100 -11.03 -14.04 1.86
CA ARG A 100 -11.82 -13.86 3.09
C ARG A 100 -13.21 -14.49 3.04
N ALA A 101 -13.74 -14.78 1.85
CA ALA A 101 -14.98 -15.50 1.64
C ALA A 101 -14.76 -17.04 1.71
N TYR A 102 -13.76 -17.47 2.48
CA TYR A 102 -13.37 -18.85 2.64
C TYR A 102 -14.48 -19.66 3.29
N ASP A 103 -15.00 -20.62 2.55
CA ASP A 103 -15.88 -21.67 3.10
C ASP A 103 -14.99 -22.78 3.70
N LYS A 104 -15.19 -23.09 4.98
CA LYS A 104 -14.45 -24.14 5.69
C LYS A 104 -14.63 -25.53 5.05
N ASN A 105 -15.71 -25.74 4.31
CA ASN A 105 -16.05 -26.99 3.66
C ASN A 105 -15.38 -27.14 2.26
N ASN A 106 -14.82 -26.08 1.75
CA ASN A 106 -14.18 -26.06 0.43
C ASN A 106 -12.67 -25.81 0.58
N HIS A 107 -11.97 -26.77 1.16
CA HIS A 107 -10.52 -26.71 1.39
C HIS A 107 -9.74 -26.81 0.08
N SER A 108 -9.38 -25.69 -0.49
CA SER A 108 -8.35 -25.66 -1.52
C SER A 108 -6.98 -25.80 -0.86
N ASP A 109 -6.29 -26.90 -1.16
CA ASP A 109 -4.88 -27.10 -0.78
C ASP A 109 -3.94 -26.21 -1.61
N LEU A 110 -4.51 -25.52 -2.58
CA LEU A 110 -3.78 -24.62 -3.46
C LEU A 110 -3.59 -23.25 -2.78
N LYS A 111 -2.39 -22.73 -2.90
CA LYS A 111 -2.02 -21.37 -2.51
C LYS A 111 -1.73 -20.55 -3.74
N GLN A 112 -2.08 -19.29 -3.71
CA GLN A 112 -1.66 -18.33 -4.71
C GLN A 112 -0.63 -17.37 -4.11
N THR A 113 0.42 -17.08 -4.86
CA THR A 113 1.38 -16.05 -4.47
C THR A 113 0.72 -14.67 -4.54
N ARG A 114 0.98 -13.86 -3.54
CA ARG A 114 0.52 -12.48 -3.51
C ARG A 114 1.66 -11.53 -3.87
N SER A 115 1.38 -10.56 -4.73
CA SER A 115 2.35 -9.53 -5.06
C SER A 115 2.83 -8.78 -3.81
N GLN A 116 4.11 -8.44 -3.79
CA GLN A 116 4.63 -7.51 -2.81
C GLN A 116 4.17 -6.10 -3.15
N LYS A 117 4.16 -5.21 -2.15
CA LYS A 117 3.76 -3.83 -2.34
C LYS A 117 4.82 -2.91 -1.79
N HIS A 118 5.20 -1.90 -2.54
CA HIS A 118 6.00 -0.79 -2.04
C HIS A 118 5.18 -0.03 -1.00
N ARG A 119 5.71 0.11 0.21
CA ARG A 119 5.03 0.79 1.31
C ARG A 119 5.57 2.18 1.51
N TYR A 120 4.65 3.13 1.55
CA TYR A 120 4.92 4.54 1.76
C TYR A 120 4.23 5.04 3.02
N VAL A 121 4.88 5.94 3.74
CA VAL A 121 4.36 6.52 4.98
C VAL A 121 4.47 8.03 4.92
N TYR A 122 3.39 8.72 5.26
CA TYR A 122 3.40 10.17 5.44
C TYR A 122 3.11 10.51 6.89
N LEU A 123 3.81 11.49 7.42
CA LEU A 123 3.64 11.98 8.78
C LEU A 123 2.90 13.30 8.73
N VAL A 124 1.68 13.36 9.28
CA VAL A 124 0.87 14.56 9.32
C VAL A 124 1.20 15.33 10.59
N GLY A 125 1.57 16.60 10.45
CA GLY A 125 1.92 17.46 11.59
C GLY A 125 2.88 18.58 11.19
N ASN A 126 3.20 19.44 12.15
CA ASN A 126 4.19 20.47 11.97
C ASN A 126 5.62 19.89 11.95
N LYS A 127 6.63 20.71 11.69
CA LYS A 127 8.03 20.27 11.55
C LYS A 127 8.56 19.54 12.81
N ARG A 128 8.20 20.02 14.01
CA ARG A 128 8.61 19.43 15.29
C ARG A 128 7.95 18.06 15.47
N GLU A 129 6.64 17.99 15.29
CA GLU A 129 5.86 16.76 15.39
C GLU A 129 6.34 15.69 14.41
N LYS A 130 6.57 16.04 13.14
CA LYS A 130 7.14 15.13 12.15
C LYS A 130 8.50 14.56 12.56
N LYS A 131 9.35 15.38 13.19
CA LYS A 131 10.66 14.94 13.71
C LYS A 131 10.50 13.92 14.85
N GLU A 132 9.56 14.13 15.74
CA GLU A 132 9.22 13.21 16.84
C GLU A 132 8.63 11.92 16.30
N MET A 133 7.59 12.01 15.47
CA MET A 133 6.93 10.86 14.83
C MET A 133 7.90 9.99 14.01
N ARG A 134 8.89 10.62 13.38
CA ARG A 134 9.92 9.87 12.62
C ARG A 134 10.76 8.98 13.53
N LYS A 135 11.00 9.35 14.78
CA LYS A 135 11.69 8.53 15.78
C LYS A 135 10.80 7.38 16.30
N GLU A 136 9.49 7.61 16.31
CA GLU A 136 8.49 6.63 16.75
C GLU A 136 8.19 5.59 15.66
N LEU A 137 8.49 5.91 14.38
CA LEU A 137 8.28 5.02 13.24
C LEU A 137 9.14 3.76 13.39
N LYS A 138 8.51 2.58 13.35
CA LYS A 138 9.17 1.28 13.55
C LYS A 138 9.75 0.68 12.29
N TYR A 139 9.21 1.04 11.12
CA TYR A 139 9.75 0.59 9.85
C TYR A 139 11.00 1.39 9.46
N LYS A 140 11.97 0.68 8.89
CA LYS A 140 13.16 1.31 8.30
C LYS A 140 12.73 2.25 7.17
N VAL A 141 13.26 3.46 7.19
CA VAL A 141 13.10 4.43 6.10
C VAL A 141 14.31 4.33 5.17
N TYR A 142 14.07 4.16 3.90
CA TYR A 142 15.11 4.12 2.89
C TYR A 142 15.34 5.53 2.33
N SER A 143 16.59 5.86 2.04
CA SER A 143 16.99 7.15 1.48
C SER A 143 16.69 7.28 0.00
N GLN A 144 16.53 6.14 -0.69
CA GLN A 144 16.25 6.11 -2.13
C GLN A 144 14.88 5.52 -2.38
N TYR A 145 14.17 6.11 -3.32
CA TYR A 145 12.92 5.57 -3.83
C TYR A 145 13.18 4.46 -4.86
N PRO A 146 12.27 3.48 -4.96
CA PRO A 146 12.32 2.52 -6.05
C PRO A 146 12.12 3.26 -7.38
N LYS A 147 12.86 2.83 -8.37
CA LYS A 147 12.71 3.27 -9.76
C LYS A 147 12.02 2.17 -10.54
N GLY A 148 11.20 2.53 -11.50
CA GLY A 148 10.53 1.62 -12.41
C GLY A 148 10.54 2.21 -13.81
N ASP A 149 10.34 1.36 -14.79
CA ASP A 149 10.14 1.78 -16.17
C ASP A 149 8.72 2.33 -16.27
N GLU A 150 8.59 3.65 -16.16
CA GLU A 150 7.29 4.27 -16.25
C GLU A 150 6.77 4.32 -17.65
N THR A 151 5.73 3.58 -17.80
CA THR A 151 4.71 3.94 -18.77
C THR A 151 3.48 4.41 -17.99
N ARG A 152 2.90 5.52 -18.40
CA ARG A 152 1.61 5.98 -17.88
C ARG A 152 0.63 4.83 -17.99
N TYR A 153 -0.18 4.62 -16.94
CA TYR A 153 -1.28 3.66 -17.00
C TYR A 153 -2.18 4.04 -18.17
N ASP A 154 -2.20 3.18 -19.18
CA ASP A 154 -3.15 3.26 -20.27
C ASP A 154 -4.31 2.30 -19.96
N ILE A 155 -5.51 2.82 -19.87
CA ILE A 155 -6.71 2.01 -19.61
C ILE A 155 -6.99 1.03 -20.76
N ASN A 156 -6.49 1.32 -21.96
CA ASN A 156 -6.68 0.50 -23.15
C ASN A 156 -5.55 -0.55 -23.33
N ASP A 157 -4.44 -0.38 -22.62
CA ASP A 157 -3.34 -1.34 -22.55
C ASP A 157 -3.02 -1.66 -21.08
N PRO A 158 -3.87 -2.45 -20.41
CA PRO A 158 -3.60 -2.89 -19.04
C PRO A 158 -2.36 -3.77 -19.07
N LYS A 159 -1.22 -3.21 -18.66
CA LYS A 159 0.04 -3.95 -18.59
C LYS A 159 -0.13 -5.20 -17.76
N ALA A 160 0.42 -6.27 -18.31
CA ALA A 160 0.30 -7.64 -17.85
C ALA A 160 0.31 -7.76 -16.33
N VAL A 161 -0.76 -8.29 -15.80
CA VAL A 161 -0.82 -8.81 -14.44
C VAL A 161 0.30 -9.83 -14.30
N VAL A 162 1.19 -9.67 -13.33
CA VAL A 162 2.17 -10.71 -13.02
C VAL A 162 1.39 -12.00 -12.79
N PRO A 163 1.67 -13.08 -13.53
CA PRO A 163 0.89 -14.30 -13.42
C PRO A 163 0.89 -14.82 -12.00
N ILE A 164 -0.29 -15.08 -11.47
CA ILE A 164 -0.47 -15.65 -10.15
C ILE A 164 0.08 -17.07 -10.20
N GLN A 165 1.13 -17.36 -9.44
CA GLN A 165 1.65 -18.70 -9.30
C GLN A 165 0.79 -19.46 -8.30
N ILE A 166 0.24 -20.60 -8.73
CA ILE A 166 -0.50 -21.52 -7.87
C ILE A 166 0.46 -22.60 -7.38
N ILE A 167 0.59 -22.73 -6.07
CA ILE A 167 1.53 -23.67 -5.41
C ILE A 167 0.70 -24.62 -4.54
N ARG A 168 0.99 -25.93 -4.62
CA ARG A 168 0.42 -26.93 -3.70
C ARG A 168 1.08 -26.82 -2.32
N LYS A 169 0.36 -27.16 -1.26
CA LYS A 169 0.84 -27.07 0.15
C LYS A 169 2.05 -27.97 0.43
N ASP A 170 2.17 -29.06 -0.28
CA ASP A 170 3.19 -30.10 -0.10
C ASP A 170 4.53 -29.78 -0.77
N GLN A 171 4.61 -28.72 -1.57
CA GLN A 171 5.85 -28.29 -2.23
C GLN A 171 6.60 -27.20 -1.42
N ARG A 172 6.73 -27.38 -0.12
CA ARG A 172 7.62 -26.54 0.68
C ARG A 172 9.00 -27.19 0.73
N SER A 173 9.91 -26.71 -0.10
CA SER A 173 11.35 -26.89 0.10
C SER A 173 11.88 -25.76 0.97
#